data_b9c5f5f69be8ee6d2fa7d522ef247086
#
_entry.id   b9c5f5f69be8ee6d2fa7d522ef247086
#
_cell.length_a   1.000
_cell.length_b   1.000
_cell.length_c   1.000
_cell.angle_alpha   90.00
_cell.angle_beta   90.00
_cell.angle_gamma   90.00
#
_symmetry.space_group_name_H-M   'P 1'
#
loop_
_entity.id
_entity.type
_entity.pdbx_description
1 polymer ?
#
loop_
_entity_poly.entity_id
_entity_poly.type
_entity_poly.pdbx_seq_one_letter_code
_entity_poly.pdbx_strand_id
1 'polypeptide(L)'
;MNFMNAALDIRYLLERGYPQKAVVVFVCNHYRLGEESRHLLSRTILAKAVSEKRQTKFLPCEEIEGNNIIIDGYNIIIGMESILLKKAYLCDDGVIRDARGVFRNFKVSKNTEHAIELIFRFLKEKNPDDICFLLDSQISKSGVFARNLSEKMCHYGLKGDAKTSKHVDYDLKNSCDLVASSDGVIIDAAEKVVNFLSCLVAKYPNIGTGVAKINEFPGQIA
;
A
#
# COMPACT_ATOMS: atom_id res chain seq x y z
N MET A 1 -16.45 -6.14 19.64
CA MET A 1 -15.65 -6.44 20.84
C MET A 1 -14.55 -7.46 20.56
N ASN A 2 -14.83 -8.61 19.97
CA ASN A 2 -13.82 -9.65 19.69
C ASN A 2 -12.65 -9.22 18.80
N PHE A 3 -12.90 -8.42 17.76
CA PHE A 3 -11.86 -7.96 16.83
C PHE A 3 -10.80 -7.08 17.53
N MET A 4 -11.23 -6.14 18.37
CA MET A 4 -10.32 -5.26 19.11
C MET A 4 -9.47 -6.02 20.12
N ASN A 5 -10.10 -6.95 20.86
CA ASN A 5 -9.37 -7.80 21.78
C ASN A 5 -8.33 -8.67 21.05
N ALA A 6 -8.71 -9.22 19.89
CA ALA A 6 -7.78 -9.98 19.06
C ALA A 6 -6.60 -9.11 18.60
N ALA A 7 -6.81 -7.86 18.20
CA ALA A 7 -5.74 -6.94 17.82
C ALA A 7 -4.77 -6.66 18.98
N LEU A 8 -5.29 -6.48 20.20
CA LEU A 8 -4.48 -6.28 21.41
C LEU A 8 -3.65 -7.52 21.74
N ASP A 9 -4.29 -8.70 21.72
CA ASP A 9 -3.59 -9.96 22.01
C ASP A 9 -2.54 -10.29 20.97
N ILE A 10 -2.80 -10.01 19.69
CA ILE A 10 -1.80 -10.17 18.63
C ILE A 10 -0.60 -9.27 18.91
N ARG A 11 -0.78 -7.97 19.19
CA ARG A 11 0.31 -7.06 19.53
C ARG A 11 1.12 -7.58 20.72
N TYR A 12 0.44 -7.96 21.79
CA TYR A 12 1.08 -8.46 22.99
C TYR A 12 1.98 -9.68 22.72
N LEU A 13 1.50 -10.64 21.92
CA LEU A 13 2.27 -11.82 21.56
C LEU A 13 3.44 -11.51 20.61
N LEU A 14 3.22 -10.60 19.65
CA LEU A 14 4.29 -10.16 18.74
C LEU A 14 5.42 -9.45 19.48
N GLU A 15 5.12 -8.62 20.48
CA GLU A 15 6.13 -7.96 21.31
C GLU A 15 6.96 -8.92 22.14
N ARG A 16 6.44 -10.13 22.41
CA ARG A 16 7.17 -11.23 23.06
C ARG A 16 7.97 -12.10 22.08
N GLY A 17 8.03 -11.73 20.80
CA GLY A 17 8.80 -12.43 19.77
C GLY A 17 8.12 -13.67 19.19
N TYR A 18 6.83 -13.87 19.42
CA TYR A 18 6.11 -14.96 18.78
C TYR A 18 5.95 -14.72 17.27
N PRO A 19 6.07 -15.78 16.42
CA PRO A 19 5.95 -15.63 14.98
C PRO A 19 4.56 -15.14 14.55
N GLN A 20 4.50 -14.05 13.76
CA GLN A 20 3.24 -13.38 13.38
C GLN A 20 2.19 -14.34 12.80
N LYS A 21 2.58 -15.23 11.89
CA LYS A 21 1.66 -16.18 11.27
C LYS A 21 1.00 -17.09 12.31
N ALA A 22 1.76 -17.60 13.27
CA ALA A 22 1.24 -18.46 14.33
C ALA A 22 0.32 -17.70 15.29
N VAL A 23 0.73 -16.49 15.68
CA VAL A 23 -0.06 -15.60 16.55
C VAL A 23 -1.41 -15.27 15.94
N VAL A 24 -1.43 -14.82 14.68
CA VAL A 24 -2.69 -14.46 14.00
C VAL A 24 -3.62 -15.66 13.92
N VAL A 25 -3.12 -16.83 13.56
CA VAL A 25 -3.93 -18.07 13.49
C VAL A 25 -4.50 -18.42 14.88
N PHE A 26 -3.67 -18.42 15.90
CA PHE A 26 -4.07 -18.78 17.27
C PHE A 26 -5.12 -17.82 17.81
N VAL A 27 -4.85 -16.52 17.77
CA VAL A 27 -5.74 -15.49 18.33
C VAL A 27 -7.06 -15.41 17.56
N CYS A 28 -7.02 -15.44 16.21
CA CYS A 28 -8.24 -15.40 15.42
C CYS A 28 -9.12 -16.65 15.65
N ASN A 29 -8.53 -17.83 15.89
CA ASN A 29 -9.28 -19.04 16.25
C ASN A 29 -9.92 -18.88 17.64
N HIS A 30 -9.19 -18.36 18.62
CA HIS A 30 -9.71 -18.11 19.98
C HIS A 30 -10.94 -17.21 19.94
N TYR A 31 -10.88 -16.10 19.18
CA TYR A 31 -11.99 -15.16 19.06
C TYR A 31 -13.03 -15.55 17.98
N ARG A 32 -12.86 -16.71 17.31
CA ARG A 32 -13.73 -17.20 16.23
C ARG A 32 -13.92 -16.18 15.10
N LEU A 33 -12.85 -15.49 14.74
CA LEU A 33 -12.87 -14.48 13.69
C LEU A 33 -12.81 -15.14 12.30
N GLY A 34 -13.62 -14.62 11.37
CA GLY A 34 -13.66 -15.05 9.97
C GLY A 34 -12.38 -14.71 9.18
N GLU A 35 -12.34 -15.17 7.94
CA GLU A 35 -11.17 -15.05 7.06
C GLU A 35 -10.82 -13.58 6.77
N GLU A 36 -11.80 -12.73 6.52
CA GLU A 36 -11.58 -11.29 6.28
C GLU A 36 -10.90 -10.60 7.47
N SER A 37 -11.41 -10.83 8.68
CA SER A 37 -10.80 -10.28 9.90
C SER A 37 -9.38 -10.77 10.11
N ARG A 38 -9.13 -12.06 9.83
CA ARG A 38 -7.81 -12.68 9.91
C ARG A 38 -6.84 -12.06 8.91
N HIS A 39 -7.28 -11.91 7.66
CA HIS A 39 -6.50 -11.27 6.61
C HIS A 39 -6.13 -9.83 6.99
N LEU A 40 -7.11 -9.08 7.49
CA LEU A 40 -6.90 -7.71 7.93
C LEU A 40 -5.91 -7.62 9.09
N LEU A 41 -6.12 -8.38 10.18
CA LEU A 41 -5.23 -8.37 11.35
C LEU A 41 -3.78 -8.77 10.99
N SER A 42 -3.62 -9.73 10.06
CA SER A 42 -2.29 -10.16 9.61
C SER A 42 -1.51 -9.08 8.87
N ARG A 43 -2.18 -8.12 8.26
CA ARG A 43 -1.55 -7.04 7.47
C ARG A 43 -1.40 -5.74 8.24
N THR A 44 -2.24 -5.52 9.23
CA THR A 44 -2.33 -4.23 9.92
C THR A 44 -1.63 -4.21 11.28
N ILE A 45 -1.58 -5.37 11.97
CA ILE A 45 -0.95 -5.48 13.28
C ILE A 45 0.48 -5.98 13.13
N LEU A 46 1.41 -5.22 13.66
CA LEU A 46 2.84 -5.50 13.61
C LEU A 46 3.46 -5.39 14.99
N ALA A 47 4.61 -6.07 15.19
CA ALA A 47 5.44 -5.84 16.36
C ALA A 47 5.95 -4.39 16.36
N LYS A 48 6.01 -3.76 17.54
CA LYS A 48 6.45 -2.39 17.72
C LYS A 48 7.81 -2.11 17.09
N ALA A 49 8.78 -2.99 17.30
CA ALA A 49 10.11 -2.85 16.72
C ALA A 49 10.11 -2.85 15.18
N VAL A 50 9.23 -3.65 14.55
CA VAL A 50 9.07 -3.66 13.09
C VAL A 50 8.43 -2.36 12.61
N SER A 51 7.39 -1.91 13.30
CA SER A 51 6.67 -0.66 12.99
C SER A 51 7.59 0.56 13.08
N GLU A 52 8.33 0.70 14.17
CA GLU A 52 9.27 1.80 14.39
C GLU A 52 10.40 1.79 13.37
N LYS A 53 10.99 0.61 13.09
CA LYS A 53 12.02 0.46 12.05
C LYS A 53 11.54 0.92 10.69
N ARG A 54 10.30 0.58 10.29
CA ARG A 54 9.74 1.03 9.01
C ARG A 54 9.45 2.52 9.00
N GLN A 55 8.89 3.06 10.08
CA GLN A 55 8.60 4.49 10.20
C GLN A 55 9.86 5.35 10.07
N THR A 56 10.99 4.94 10.67
CA THR A 56 12.25 5.65 10.55
C THR A 56 12.91 5.53 9.18
N LYS A 57 12.48 4.58 8.35
CA LYS A 57 13.02 4.35 7.01
C LYS A 57 12.37 5.23 5.95
N PHE A 58 11.16 5.71 6.18
CA PHE A 58 10.48 6.54 5.20
C PHE A 58 11.14 7.90 5.05
N LEU A 59 11.48 8.20 3.79
CA LEU A 59 11.93 9.53 3.42
C LEU A 59 10.74 10.51 3.38
N PRO A 60 10.98 11.81 3.64
CA PRO A 60 9.96 12.84 3.54
C PRO A 60 9.29 12.89 2.15
N CYS A 61 8.05 13.34 2.09
CA CYS A 61 7.32 13.47 0.82
C CYS A 61 7.94 14.49 -0.15
N GLU A 62 8.79 15.36 0.35
CA GLU A 62 9.54 16.37 -0.39
C GLU A 62 10.62 15.72 -1.25
N GLU A 63 11.15 14.57 -0.84
CA GLU A 63 12.16 13.81 -1.59
C GLU A 63 11.62 13.24 -2.92
N ILE A 64 10.32 13.34 -3.20
CA ILE A 64 9.77 13.02 -4.52
C ILE A 64 10.18 14.07 -5.55
N GLU A 65 10.35 15.33 -5.15
CA GLU A 65 10.71 16.43 -6.04
C GLU A 65 12.15 16.27 -6.54
N GLY A 66 12.34 16.33 -7.85
CA GLY A 66 13.65 16.26 -8.48
C GLY A 66 14.37 14.90 -8.38
N ASN A 67 13.70 13.86 -7.89
CA ASN A 67 14.25 12.51 -7.85
C ASN A 67 13.51 11.58 -8.83
N ASN A 68 14.19 10.52 -9.26
CA ASN A 68 13.53 9.42 -9.95
C ASN A 68 12.72 8.60 -8.96
N ILE A 69 11.49 8.25 -9.34
CA ILE A 69 10.61 7.43 -8.52
C ILE A 69 10.15 6.18 -9.25
N ILE A 70 10.32 5.02 -8.62
CA ILE A 70 9.77 3.75 -9.09
C ILE A 70 8.58 3.35 -8.22
N ILE A 71 7.44 3.13 -8.84
CA ILE A 71 6.15 2.92 -8.18
C ILE A 71 5.71 1.47 -8.40
N ASP A 72 5.42 0.77 -7.31
CA ASP A 72 4.73 -0.52 -7.31
C ASP A 72 3.29 -0.30 -7.81
N GLY A 73 3.10 -0.42 -9.12
CA GLY A 73 1.94 0.13 -9.80
C GLY A 73 0.61 -0.44 -9.31
N TYR A 74 0.47 -1.76 -9.28
CA TYR A 74 -0.78 -2.36 -8.78
C TYR A 74 -1.00 -2.09 -7.29
N ASN A 75 0.05 -2.16 -6.49
CA ASN A 75 -0.05 -1.96 -5.05
C ASN A 75 -0.53 -0.54 -4.71
N ILE A 76 0.05 0.49 -5.33
CA ILE A 76 -0.32 1.88 -5.11
C ILE A 76 -1.71 2.21 -5.70
N ILE A 77 -2.01 1.74 -6.92
CA ILE A 77 -3.32 1.99 -7.55
C ILE A 77 -4.45 1.31 -6.76
N ILE A 78 -4.29 0.04 -6.37
CA ILE A 78 -5.27 -0.69 -5.56
C ILE A 78 -5.43 -0.04 -4.17
N GLY A 79 -4.33 0.39 -3.57
CA GLY A 79 -4.35 1.12 -2.30
C GLY A 79 -5.15 2.42 -2.41
N MET A 80 -4.94 3.19 -3.47
CA MET A 80 -5.68 4.42 -3.73
C MET A 80 -7.17 4.16 -4.00
N GLU A 81 -7.50 3.13 -4.80
CA GLU A 81 -8.90 2.69 -4.96
C GLU A 81 -9.55 2.34 -3.62
N SER A 82 -8.82 1.66 -2.75
CA SER A 82 -9.34 1.27 -1.44
C SER A 82 -9.61 2.46 -0.54
N ILE A 83 -8.79 3.51 -0.64
CA ILE A 83 -9.07 4.79 0.03
C ILE A 83 -10.39 5.38 -0.48
N LEU A 84 -10.57 5.48 -1.80
CA LEU A 84 -11.80 5.99 -2.41
C LEU A 84 -13.05 5.20 -2.03
N LEU A 85 -12.90 3.88 -1.89
CA LEU A 85 -13.97 2.95 -1.51
C LEU A 85 -14.19 2.83 0.01
N LYS A 86 -13.43 3.55 0.82
CA LYS A 86 -13.43 3.46 2.30
C LYS A 86 -13.12 2.04 2.80
N LYS A 87 -12.20 1.36 2.13
CA LYS A 87 -11.74 0.00 2.41
C LYS A 87 -10.21 -0.07 2.60
N ALA A 88 -9.60 1.05 2.93
CA ALA A 88 -8.19 1.16 3.27
C ALA A 88 -7.99 1.27 4.78
N TYR A 89 -6.89 0.75 5.28
CA TYR A 89 -6.54 0.77 6.70
C TYR A 89 -5.16 1.34 6.93
N LEU A 90 -5.06 2.19 7.95
CA LEU A 90 -3.78 2.62 8.50
C LEU A 90 -3.23 1.51 9.41
N CYS A 91 -2.08 0.99 9.04
CA CYS A 91 -1.40 -0.08 9.77
C CYS A 91 -0.47 0.46 10.87
N ASP A 92 -0.01 -0.40 11.77
CA ASP A 92 0.85 -0.01 12.90
C ASP A 92 2.16 0.66 12.44
N ASP A 93 2.68 0.34 11.25
CA ASP A 93 3.86 0.97 10.63
C ASP A 93 3.56 2.32 9.94
N GLY A 94 2.35 2.84 10.05
CA GLY A 94 1.94 4.10 9.42
C GLY A 94 1.64 3.98 7.92
N VAL A 95 1.67 2.76 7.36
CA VAL A 95 1.39 2.51 5.94
C VAL A 95 -0.10 2.28 5.73
N ILE A 96 -0.64 2.87 4.68
CA ILE A 96 -2.03 2.64 4.26
C ILE A 96 -2.06 1.42 3.33
N ARG A 97 -2.90 0.42 3.68
CA ARG A 97 -3.02 -0.83 2.91
C ARG A 97 -4.46 -1.15 2.53
N ASP A 98 -4.59 -1.84 1.39
CA ASP A 98 -5.85 -2.43 0.93
C ASP A 98 -6.29 -3.59 1.82
N ALA A 99 -7.58 -3.64 2.15
CA ALA A 99 -8.19 -4.76 2.87
C ALA A 99 -8.91 -5.77 1.97
N ARG A 100 -9.13 -5.44 0.69
CA ARG A 100 -9.95 -6.24 -0.22
C ARG A 100 -9.25 -7.48 -0.76
N GLY A 101 -7.91 -7.48 -0.80
CA GLY A 101 -7.12 -8.58 -1.34
C GLY A 101 -7.32 -8.84 -2.83
N VAL A 102 -7.65 -7.82 -3.62
CA VAL A 102 -8.07 -7.95 -5.04
C VAL A 102 -6.90 -8.08 -6.03
N PHE A 103 -5.66 -8.11 -5.59
CA PHE A 103 -4.47 -8.06 -6.46
C PHE A 103 -4.55 -9.04 -7.64
N ARG A 104 -4.80 -10.33 -7.37
CA ARG A 104 -4.86 -11.37 -8.42
C ARG A 104 -6.05 -11.23 -9.36
N ASN A 105 -7.11 -10.58 -8.92
CA ASN A 105 -8.36 -10.39 -9.64
C ASN A 105 -8.57 -8.93 -10.07
N PHE A 106 -7.47 -8.15 -10.16
CA PHE A 106 -7.54 -6.76 -10.52
C PHE A 106 -8.22 -6.55 -11.88
N LYS A 107 -9.15 -5.62 -11.91
CA LYS A 107 -9.85 -5.18 -13.13
C LYS A 107 -9.98 -3.67 -13.11
N VAL A 108 -9.64 -3.05 -14.23
CA VAL A 108 -9.83 -1.61 -14.40
C VAL A 108 -11.30 -1.24 -14.29
N SER A 109 -11.60 -0.26 -13.46
CA SER A 109 -12.94 0.26 -13.16
C SER A 109 -12.95 1.78 -13.19
N LYS A 110 -14.12 2.40 -13.03
CA LYS A 110 -14.19 3.87 -12.86
C LYS A 110 -13.42 4.36 -11.64
N ASN A 111 -13.36 3.55 -10.57
CA ASN A 111 -12.57 3.89 -9.39
C ASN A 111 -11.07 3.81 -9.66
N THR A 112 -10.63 2.84 -10.49
CA THR A 112 -9.24 2.76 -10.96
C THR A 112 -8.84 4.02 -11.72
N GLU A 113 -9.69 4.47 -12.64
CA GLU A 113 -9.44 5.70 -13.41
C GLU A 113 -9.31 6.92 -12.50
N HIS A 114 -10.23 7.07 -11.56
CA HIS A 114 -10.19 8.17 -10.57
C HIS A 114 -8.96 8.07 -9.65
N ALA A 115 -8.58 6.87 -9.21
CA ALA A 115 -7.37 6.65 -8.43
C ALA A 115 -6.11 7.10 -9.20
N ILE A 116 -6.00 6.72 -10.48
CA ILE A 116 -4.90 7.12 -11.36
C ILE A 116 -4.86 8.64 -11.54
N GLU A 117 -6.00 9.29 -11.74
CA GLU A 117 -6.07 10.76 -11.88
C GLU A 117 -5.53 11.47 -10.63
N LEU A 118 -5.88 11.01 -9.44
CA LEU A 118 -5.40 11.58 -8.18
C LEU A 118 -3.90 11.34 -7.99
N ILE A 119 -3.42 10.15 -8.31
CA ILE A 119 -1.98 9.81 -8.29
C ILE A 119 -1.21 10.73 -9.24
N PHE A 120 -1.69 10.89 -10.48
CA PHE A 120 -1.01 11.72 -11.48
C PHE A 120 -1.03 13.20 -11.13
N ARG A 121 -2.13 13.70 -10.57
CA ARG A 121 -2.21 15.08 -10.07
C ARG A 121 -1.17 15.29 -8.96
N PHE A 122 -1.08 14.37 -8.02
CA PHE A 122 -0.10 14.43 -6.94
C PHE A 122 1.34 14.40 -7.48
N LEU A 123 1.65 13.49 -8.39
CA LEU A 123 2.97 13.40 -9.03
C LEU A 123 3.31 14.66 -9.82
N LYS A 124 2.34 15.24 -10.52
CA LYS A 124 2.54 16.50 -11.25
C LYS A 124 2.88 17.68 -10.33
N GLU A 125 2.22 17.74 -9.16
CA GLU A 125 2.52 18.75 -8.15
C GLU A 125 3.87 18.53 -7.47
N LYS A 126 4.28 17.27 -7.29
CA LYS A 126 5.56 16.90 -6.69
C LYS A 126 6.73 16.97 -7.64
N ASN A 127 6.50 16.98 -8.94
CA ASN A 127 7.47 17.19 -10.01
C ASN A 127 8.74 16.32 -9.89
N PRO A 128 8.63 14.96 -9.84
CA PRO A 128 9.79 14.10 -9.91
C PRO A 128 10.51 14.22 -11.26
N ASP A 129 11.79 13.86 -11.31
CA ASP A 129 12.60 13.92 -12.54
C ASP A 129 12.16 12.85 -13.54
N ASP A 130 11.91 11.63 -13.07
CA ASP A 130 11.39 10.52 -13.88
C ASP A 130 10.47 9.62 -13.04
N ILE A 131 9.46 9.02 -13.68
CA ILE A 131 8.46 8.16 -13.06
C ILE A 131 8.42 6.82 -13.76
N CYS A 132 8.64 5.74 -13.03
CA CYS A 132 8.46 4.40 -13.53
C CYS A 132 7.35 3.68 -12.77
N PHE A 133 6.19 3.41 -13.41
CA PHE A 133 5.22 2.47 -12.87
C PHE A 133 5.60 1.04 -13.24
N LEU A 134 5.90 0.22 -12.25
CA LEU A 134 6.23 -1.17 -12.45
C LEU A 134 5.02 -2.06 -12.16
N LEU A 135 4.59 -2.85 -13.16
CA LEU A 135 3.39 -3.67 -13.11
C LEU A 135 3.76 -5.16 -13.20
N ASP A 136 3.09 -5.99 -12.40
CA ASP A 136 3.29 -7.44 -12.45
C ASP A 136 2.74 -8.02 -13.76
N SER A 137 3.62 -8.63 -14.54
CA SER A 137 3.27 -9.24 -15.82
C SER A 137 2.39 -10.50 -15.69
N GLN A 138 2.27 -11.07 -14.49
CA GLN A 138 1.39 -12.22 -14.20
C GLN A 138 -0.10 -11.81 -14.13
N ILE A 139 -0.38 -10.52 -13.96
CA ILE A 139 -1.75 -10.00 -14.00
C ILE A 139 -2.24 -9.95 -15.44
N SER A 140 -3.42 -10.52 -15.69
CA SER A 140 -4.01 -10.54 -17.04
C SER A 140 -4.11 -9.13 -17.62
N LYS A 141 -3.68 -8.97 -18.88
CA LYS A 141 -3.68 -7.71 -19.63
C LYS A 141 -2.78 -6.61 -19.04
N SER A 142 -1.81 -6.96 -18.20
CA SER A 142 -0.87 -5.98 -17.60
C SER A 142 -0.12 -5.15 -18.65
N GLY A 143 0.30 -5.75 -19.77
CA GLY A 143 0.97 -5.02 -20.86
C GLY A 143 0.07 -3.99 -21.57
N VAL A 144 -1.23 -4.29 -21.71
CA VAL A 144 -2.22 -3.31 -22.22
C VAL A 144 -2.43 -2.20 -21.21
N PHE A 145 -2.53 -2.55 -19.93
CA PHE A 145 -2.69 -1.57 -18.86
C PHE A 145 -1.47 -0.66 -18.73
N ALA A 146 -0.24 -1.21 -18.84
CA ALA A 146 1.00 -0.43 -18.84
C ALA A 146 1.01 0.61 -19.98
N ARG A 147 0.68 0.20 -21.21
CA ARG A 147 0.61 1.11 -22.36
C ARG A 147 -0.39 2.24 -22.14
N ASN A 148 -1.60 1.91 -21.71
CA ASN A 148 -2.64 2.92 -21.43
C ASN A 148 -2.20 3.88 -20.31
N LEU A 149 -1.48 3.39 -19.32
CA LEU A 149 -0.96 4.20 -18.22
C LEU A 149 0.12 5.17 -18.73
N SER A 150 1.06 4.70 -19.56
CA SER A 150 2.09 5.55 -20.20
C SER A 150 1.48 6.63 -21.10
N GLU A 151 0.47 6.28 -21.91
CA GLU A 151 -0.26 7.25 -22.73
C GLU A 151 -0.92 8.34 -21.88
N LYS A 152 -1.56 7.94 -20.77
CA LYS A 152 -2.15 8.89 -19.83
C LYS A 152 -1.10 9.76 -19.15
N MET A 153 0.05 9.20 -18.73
CA MET A 153 1.16 9.96 -18.15
C MET A 153 1.61 11.08 -19.11
N CYS A 154 1.78 10.73 -20.39
CA CYS A 154 2.14 11.70 -21.43
C CYS A 154 1.10 12.83 -21.54
N HIS A 155 -0.21 12.51 -21.53
CA HIS A 155 -1.27 13.52 -21.58
C HIS A 155 -1.29 14.44 -20.33
N TYR A 156 -0.88 13.93 -19.17
CA TYR A 156 -0.73 14.73 -17.96
C TYR A 156 0.56 15.55 -17.94
N GLY A 157 1.46 15.34 -18.92
CA GLY A 157 2.77 15.98 -18.97
C GLY A 157 3.74 15.45 -17.90
N LEU A 158 3.54 14.20 -17.45
CA LEU A 158 4.46 13.50 -16.56
C LEU A 158 5.59 12.88 -17.39
N LYS A 159 6.81 12.96 -16.89
CA LYS A 159 7.98 12.30 -17.49
C LYS A 159 8.06 10.86 -16.98
N GLY A 160 8.41 9.94 -17.85
CA GLY A 160 8.56 8.52 -17.50
C GLY A 160 7.60 7.60 -18.22
N ASP A 161 7.48 6.37 -17.75
CA ASP A 161 6.69 5.33 -18.39
C ASP A 161 6.06 4.35 -17.39
N ALA A 162 5.24 3.44 -17.91
CA ALA A 162 4.76 2.26 -17.19
C ALA A 162 5.19 1.01 -17.95
N LYS A 163 5.79 0.07 -17.24
CA LYS A 163 6.29 -1.19 -17.82
C LYS A 163 5.91 -2.40 -16.98
N THR A 164 5.96 -3.56 -17.58
CA THR A 164 5.71 -4.83 -16.89
C THR A 164 7.02 -5.51 -16.53
N SER A 165 7.02 -6.19 -15.37
CA SER A 165 8.11 -7.09 -14.96
C SER A 165 7.54 -8.43 -14.49
N LYS A 166 8.33 -9.50 -14.65
CA LYS A 166 8.08 -10.81 -14.04
C LYS A 166 8.55 -10.89 -12.59
N HIS A 167 9.36 -9.93 -12.16
CA HIS A 167 10.06 -9.94 -10.88
C HIS A 167 9.95 -8.58 -10.18
N VAL A 168 8.74 -8.00 -10.13
CA VAL A 168 8.46 -6.67 -9.57
C VAL A 168 9.09 -6.49 -8.19
N ASP A 169 8.92 -7.46 -7.29
CA ASP A 169 9.49 -7.41 -5.94
C ASP A 169 11.03 -7.31 -5.97
N TYR A 170 11.67 -8.06 -6.84
CA TYR A 170 13.13 -8.03 -6.99
C TYR A 170 13.59 -6.68 -7.54
N ASP A 171 12.93 -6.19 -8.58
CA ASP A 171 13.28 -4.92 -9.23
C ASP A 171 13.13 -3.76 -8.25
N LEU A 172 12.04 -3.70 -7.48
CA LEU A 172 11.80 -2.66 -6.48
C LEU A 172 12.81 -2.72 -5.32
N LYS A 173 13.13 -3.92 -4.82
CA LYS A 173 14.08 -4.09 -3.70
C LYS A 173 15.51 -3.68 -4.04
N ASN A 174 15.90 -3.81 -5.31
CA ASN A 174 17.24 -3.52 -5.79
C ASN A 174 17.33 -2.19 -6.57
N SER A 175 16.28 -1.39 -6.56
CA SER A 175 16.30 -0.07 -7.20
C SER A 175 17.12 0.93 -6.38
N CYS A 176 17.89 1.76 -7.07
CA CYS A 176 18.57 2.93 -6.50
C CYS A 176 17.66 4.17 -6.46
N ASP A 177 16.52 4.12 -7.16
CA ASP A 177 15.52 5.17 -7.21
C ASP A 177 14.67 5.19 -5.93
N LEU A 178 13.89 6.26 -5.75
CA LEU A 178 12.93 6.36 -4.66
C LEU A 178 11.77 5.39 -4.88
N VAL A 179 11.59 4.41 -3.98
CA VAL A 179 10.58 3.37 -4.12
C VAL A 179 9.28 3.78 -3.44
N ALA A 180 8.16 3.67 -4.16
CA ALA A 180 6.81 3.83 -3.63
C ALA A 180 6.08 2.47 -3.61
N SER A 181 5.92 1.88 -2.45
CA SER A 181 5.14 0.64 -2.22
C SER A 181 4.52 0.64 -0.83
N SER A 182 3.41 -0.10 -0.66
CA SER A 182 2.81 -0.41 0.65
C SER A 182 3.15 -1.83 1.13
N ASP A 183 3.91 -2.60 0.34
CA ASP A 183 4.32 -3.95 0.73
C ASP A 183 5.47 -3.91 1.74
N GLY A 184 5.26 -4.55 2.90
CA GLY A 184 6.24 -4.57 3.97
C GLY A 184 7.58 -5.22 3.58
N VAL A 185 7.56 -6.23 2.70
CA VAL A 185 8.77 -6.92 2.25
C VAL A 185 9.62 -6.04 1.34
N ILE A 186 8.97 -5.20 0.52
CA ILE A 186 9.64 -4.20 -0.32
C ILE A 186 10.18 -3.07 0.57
N ILE A 187 9.34 -2.54 1.46
CA ILE A 187 9.73 -1.48 2.41
C ILE A 187 10.96 -1.89 3.24
N ASP A 188 10.99 -3.14 3.73
CA ASP A 188 12.10 -3.62 4.56
C ASP A 188 13.42 -3.72 3.77
N ALA A 189 13.37 -4.05 2.49
CA ALA A 189 14.54 -4.33 1.65
C ALA A 189 15.06 -3.15 0.83
N ALA A 190 14.17 -2.33 0.25
CA ALA A 190 14.56 -1.21 -0.60
C ALA A 190 15.41 -0.17 0.16
N GLU A 191 16.35 0.47 -0.52
CA GLU A 191 17.27 1.45 0.08
C GLU A 191 16.56 2.76 0.44
N LYS A 192 15.79 3.31 -0.50
CA LYS A 192 15.08 4.58 -0.38
C LYS A 192 13.57 4.33 -0.56
N VAL A 193 12.78 4.66 0.44
CA VAL A 193 11.33 4.41 0.40
C VAL A 193 10.55 5.65 0.80
N VAL A 194 9.46 5.93 0.10
CA VAL A 194 8.48 6.94 0.47
C VAL A 194 7.13 6.30 0.78
N ASN A 195 6.48 6.76 1.85
CA ASN A 195 5.11 6.35 2.19
C ASN A 195 4.10 7.10 1.30
N PHE A 196 4.09 6.74 0.01
CA PHE A 196 3.42 7.47 -1.06
C PHE A 196 1.94 7.74 -0.79
N LEU A 197 1.17 6.72 -0.39
CA LEU A 197 -0.26 6.90 -0.10
C LEU A 197 -0.52 7.82 1.09
N SER A 198 0.33 7.77 2.12
CA SER A 198 0.24 8.69 3.24
C SER A 198 0.58 10.12 2.84
N CYS A 199 1.57 10.33 1.98
CA CYS A 199 1.88 11.64 1.39
C CYS A 199 0.70 12.20 0.61
N LEU A 200 0.07 11.37 -0.22
CA LEU A 200 -1.07 11.75 -1.03
C LEU A 200 -2.30 12.09 -0.17
N VAL A 201 -2.59 11.30 0.86
CA VAL A 201 -3.68 11.58 1.82
C VAL A 201 -3.43 12.85 2.63
N ALA A 202 -2.18 13.10 3.05
CA ALA A 202 -1.82 14.34 3.74
C ALA A 202 -2.03 15.57 2.87
N LYS A 203 -1.74 15.47 1.56
CA LYS A 203 -1.97 16.54 0.59
C LYS A 203 -3.45 16.76 0.29
N TYR A 204 -4.25 15.71 0.26
CA TYR A 204 -5.69 15.76 -0.03
C TYR A 204 -6.52 15.19 1.14
N PRO A 205 -6.69 15.94 2.25
CA PRO A 205 -7.34 15.42 3.47
C PRO A 205 -8.76 14.88 3.24
N ASN A 206 -9.49 15.41 2.28
CA ASN A 206 -10.85 14.99 1.98
C ASN A 206 -10.95 13.52 1.56
N ILE A 207 -9.90 12.97 0.91
CA ILE A 207 -9.86 11.55 0.58
C ILE A 207 -9.39 10.70 1.76
N GLY A 208 -8.67 11.28 2.70
CA GLY A 208 -8.19 10.61 3.91
C GLY A 208 -9.30 10.08 4.82
N THR A 209 -10.53 10.59 4.68
CA THR A 209 -11.72 10.04 5.36
C THR A 209 -12.05 8.60 4.95
N GLY A 210 -11.43 8.11 3.88
CA GLY A 210 -11.55 6.72 3.41
C GLY A 210 -10.59 5.73 4.09
N VAL A 211 -9.72 6.21 5.00
CA VAL A 211 -8.75 5.37 5.72
C VAL A 211 -9.24 5.13 7.13
N ALA A 212 -9.55 3.87 7.45
CA ALA A 212 -9.95 3.48 8.80
C ALA A 212 -8.72 3.17 9.66
N LYS A 213 -8.77 3.55 10.95
CA LYS A 213 -7.83 3.09 11.95
C LYS A 213 -8.40 1.85 12.64
N ILE A 214 -7.55 0.92 13.05
CA ILE A 214 -8.00 -0.31 13.71
C ILE A 214 -8.84 -0.01 14.96
N ASN A 215 -8.52 1.07 15.67
CA ASN A 215 -9.26 1.50 16.86
C ASN A 215 -10.67 2.05 16.57
N GLU A 216 -10.98 2.32 15.31
CA GLU A 216 -12.26 2.89 14.86
C GLU A 216 -13.20 1.83 14.25
N PHE A 217 -12.88 0.52 14.41
CA PHE A 217 -13.70 -0.54 13.85
C PHE A 217 -15.06 -0.61 14.57
N PRO A 218 -16.18 -0.40 13.87
CA PRO A 218 -17.47 -0.80 14.38
C PRO A 218 -17.47 -2.33 14.48
N GLY A 219 -17.68 -2.86 15.67
CA GLY A 219 -17.61 -4.29 16.00
C GLY A 219 -18.67 -5.16 15.33
N GLN A 220 -18.84 -5.04 14.02
CA GLN A 220 -19.72 -5.86 13.21
C GLN A 220 -19.15 -6.00 11.79
N ILE A 221 -18.28 -7.00 11.61
CA ILE A 221 -18.33 -7.80 10.39
C ILE A 221 -18.85 -9.16 10.86
N ALA A 222 -20.16 -9.36 10.68
CA ALA A 222 -20.85 -10.62 10.96
C ALA A 222 -20.40 -11.67 9.93
#